data_14348fb0f13b617541b5b32856b3efa5
#
_entry.id   14348fb0f13b617541b5b32856b3efa5
#
_cell.length_a   1.000
_cell.length_b   1.000
_cell.length_c   1.000
_cell.angle_alpha   90.00
_cell.angle_beta   90.00
_cell.angle_gamma   90.00
#
_symmetry.space_group_name_H-M   'P 1'
#
loop_
_entity.id
_entity.type
_entity.pdbx_description
1 polymer ?
#
loop_
_entity_poly.entity_id
_entity_poly.type
_entity_poly.pdbx_seq_one_letter_code
_entity_poly.pdbx_strand_id
1 'polypeptide(L)'
;MKYFSLIAFLFFFACSSTRPVTATQHILPMNTSLNGKLFSSFFHQRAAEYRALCLQGYNIARMRIDNFSALTAKPKAIITDIDETILDNSPYAVHQAYSGKEYDSPSWYEWTEKAAADTMPGAAAFLRYAVSKNIEIFYITNRDEKERVATLKNLQRFNLPNADEAHLLTRQTTSSKEVRRQQVMKNYEVLLLMGDNLADFSSLFDKKTEEERKINTDLSAGEFGKKFIVFPNVNYGDWESSLYKYNYKLTQAQKDSVLKSVLKGY
;
A
#
# COMPACT_ATOMS: atom_id res chain seq x y z
N MET A 1 15.19 98.68 -7.99
CA MET A 1 14.22 98.10 -7.08
C MET A 1 13.88 96.70 -7.62
N LYS A 2 14.43 95.68 -6.97
CA LYS A 2 14.20 94.24 -7.37
C LYS A 2 13.44 93.59 -6.25
N TYR A 3 12.21 93.08 -6.52
CA TYR A 3 11.42 92.32 -5.59
C TYR A 3 11.84 90.87 -5.65
N PHE A 4 12.25 90.28 -4.52
CA PHE A 4 12.50 88.89 -4.34
C PHE A 4 11.22 88.27 -3.74
N SER A 5 10.53 87.41 -4.51
CA SER A 5 9.42 86.62 -4.06
C SER A 5 9.92 85.31 -3.40
N LEU A 6 9.66 85.15 -2.15
CA LEU A 6 9.97 83.94 -1.38
C LEU A 6 8.80 82.97 -1.50
N ILE A 7 9.03 81.83 -2.19
CA ILE A 7 8.08 80.78 -2.30
C ILE A 7 8.36 79.81 -1.15
N ALA A 8 7.43 79.70 -0.21
CA ALA A 8 7.47 78.72 0.89
C ALA A 8 6.90 77.34 0.42
N PHE A 9 7.75 76.34 0.38
CA PHE A 9 7.36 74.95 0.12
C PHE A 9 6.85 74.32 1.45
N LEU A 10 5.55 74.03 1.54
CA LEU A 10 4.96 73.25 2.60
C LEU A 10 5.09 71.75 2.29
N PHE A 11 5.97 71.04 3.00
CA PHE A 11 6.04 69.58 2.97
C PHE A 11 4.96 69.00 3.84
N PHE A 12 3.96 68.34 3.22
CA PHE A 12 3.04 67.46 3.90
C PHE A 12 3.67 66.10 4.16
N PHE A 13 4.03 65.80 5.42
CA PHE A 13 4.37 64.47 5.84
C PHE A 13 3.09 63.67 5.99
N ALA A 14 2.77 62.81 5.01
CA ALA A 14 1.74 61.80 5.16
C ALA A 14 2.28 60.65 6.02
N CYS A 15 1.88 60.61 7.26
CA CYS A 15 2.17 59.50 8.17
C CYS A 15 1.25 58.31 7.79
N SER A 16 1.72 57.40 6.95
CA SER A 16 1.02 56.13 6.66
C SER A 16 1.23 55.19 7.82
N SER A 17 0.22 55.07 8.70
CA SER A 17 0.18 54.03 9.71
C SER A 17 -0.03 52.65 9.06
N THR A 18 1.03 51.93 8.79
CA THR A 18 0.95 50.50 8.47
C THR A 18 0.52 49.75 9.72
N ARG A 19 -0.77 49.36 9.77
CA ARG A 19 -1.22 48.37 10.76
C ARG A 19 -0.45 47.09 10.51
N PRO A 20 0.21 46.48 11.50
CA PRO A 20 0.77 45.17 11.33
C PRO A 20 -0.39 44.18 11.04
N VAL A 21 -0.40 43.63 9.87
CA VAL A 21 -1.24 42.45 9.54
C VAL A 21 -0.62 41.31 10.33
N THR A 22 -1.16 41.04 11.50
CA THR A 22 -0.88 39.81 12.22
C THR A 22 -1.49 38.71 11.40
N ALA A 23 -0.69 38.10 10.52
CA ALA A 23 -1.01 36.86 9.88
C ALA A 23 -1.11 35.83 11.01
N THR A 24 -2.32 35.53 11.44
CA THR A 24 -2.61 34.37 12.26
C THR A 24 -2.22 33.19 11.38
N GLN A 25 -1.02 32.64 11.58
CA GLN A 25 -0.66 31.36 11.01
C GLN A 25 -1.67 30.37 11.61
N HIS A 26 -2.68 30.02 10.85
CA HIS A 26 -3.45 28.82 11.09
C HIS A 26 -2.46 27.66 10.96
N ILE A 27 -1.85 27.27 12.07
CA ILE A 27 -1.15 26.00 12.16
C ILE A 27 -2.27 24.97 11.96
N LEU A 28 -2.41 24.47 10.73
CA LEU A 28 -3.28 23.35 10.46
C LEU A 28 -2.85 22.23 11.40
N PRO A 29 -3.80 21.57 12.09
CA PRO A 29 -3.44 20.47 12.98
C PRO A 29 -2.61 19.49 12.19
N MET A 30 -1.45 19.10 12.71
CA MET A 30 -0.53 18.18 12.06
C MET A 30 -1.25 16.83 11.92
N ASN A 31 -1.61 16.46 10.70
CA ASN A 31 -2.23 15.17 10.42
C ASN A 31 -1.11 14.15 10.24
N THR A 32 -0.69 13.52 11.33
CA THR A 32 0.44 12.59 11.37
C THR A 32 0.23 11.41 10.43
N SER A 33 -0.98 10.87 10.36
CA SER A 33 -1.30 9.74 9.50
C SER A 33 -1.19 10.10 8.01
N LEU A 34 -1.79 11.21 7.58
CA LEU A 34 -1.72 11.63 6.17
C LEU A 34 -0.31 12.04 5.75
N ASN A 35 0.42 12.73 6.62
CA ASN A 35 1.82 13.05 6.38
C ASN A 35 2.68 11.78 6.33
N GLY A 36 2.41 10.81 7.18
CA GLY A 36 3.02 9.48 7.13
C GLY A 36 2.78 8.80 5.80
N LYS A 37 1.54 8.81 5.29
CA LYS A 37 1.19 8.22 3.98
C LYS A 37 1.88 8.92 2.80
N LEU A 38 2.07 10.24 2.86
CA LEU A 38 2.87 10.96 1.86
C LEU A 38 4.34 10.52 1.89
N PHE A 39 4.95 10.42 3.07
CA PHE A 39 6.33 9.95 3.21
C PHE A 39 6.49 8.48 2.79
N SER A 40 5.55 7.62 3.14
CA SER A 40 5.50 6.24 2.66
C SER A 40 5.44 6.17 1.15
N SER A 41 4.54 6.94 0.54
CA SER A 41 4.37 6.98 -0.92
C SER A 41 5.61 7.55 -1.60
N PHE A 42 6.27 8.55 -1.01
CA PHE A 42 7.55 9.06 -1.48
C PHE A 42 8.62 7.95 -1.48
N PHE A 43 8.70 7.16 -0.40
CA PHE A 43 9.60 6.02 -0.32
C PHE A 43 9.28 4.95 -1.38
N HIS A 44 8.00 4.59 -1.55
CA HIS A 44 7.56 3.65 -2.59
C HIS A 44 7.96 4.11 -4.00
N GLN A 45 7.68 5.37 -4.34
CA GLN A 45 7.82 5.86 -5.70
C GLN A 45 9.25 6.27 -6.07
N ARG A 46 10.08 6.64 -5.08
CA ARG A 46 11.35 7.33 -5.34
C ARG A 46 12.58 6.66 -4.76
N ALA A 47 12.44 5.84 -3.72
CA ALA A 47 13.60 5.22 -3.08
C ALA A 47 14.10 4.01 -3.88
N ALA A 48 15.41 4.01 -4.18
CA ALA A 48 16.07 2.86 -4.78
C ALA A 48 16.06 1.64 -3.83
N GLU A 49 16.06 1.89 -2.53
CA GLU A 49 15.96 0.87 -1.48
C GLU A 49 14.63 0.13 -1.52
N TYR A 50 13.51 0.84 -1.73
CA TYR A 50 12.20 0.19 -1.92
C TYR A 50 12.20 -0.73 -3.14
N ARG A 51 12.73 -0.22 -4.26
CA ARG A 51 12.90 -1.02 -5.48
C ARG A 51 13.77 -2.25 -5.24
N ALA A 52 14.87 -2.09 -4.49
CA ALA A 52 15.78 -3.20 -4.16
C ALA A 52 15.08 -4.26 -3.29
N LEU A 53 14.28 -3.86 -2.30
CA LEU A 53 13.48 -4.76 -1.47
C LEU A 53 12.48 -5.57 -2.30
N CYS A 54 11.77 -4.94 -3.23
CA CYS A 54 10.86 -5.64 -4.14
C CYS A 54 11.62 -6.66 -5.01
N LEU A 55 12.72 -6.26 -5.64
CA LEU A 55 13.55 -7.15 -6.45
C LEU A 55 14.11 -8.31 -5.62
N GLN A 56 14.53 -8.07 -4.37
CA GLN A 56 14.98 -9.11 -3.45
C GLN A 56 13.87 -10.14 -3.19
N GLY A 57 12.63 -9.70 -2.94
CA GLY A 57 11.48 -10.59 -2.75
C GLY A 57 11.27 -11.50 -3.96
N TYR A 58 11.25 -10.94 -5.17
CA TYR A 58 11.08 -11.73 -6.40
C TYR A 58 12.29 -12.63 -6.70
N ASN A 59 13.51 -12.23 -6.39
CA ASN A 59 14.69 -13.07 -6.54
C ASN A 59 14.66 -14.27 -5.59
N ILE A 60 14.23 -14.07 -4.34
CA ILE A 60 14.00 -15.16 -3.39
C ILE A 60 12.91 -16.10 -3.92
N ALA A 61 11.79 -15.56 -4.38
CA ALA A 61 10.70 -16.34 -4.98
C ALA A 61 11.20 -17.19 -6.16
N ARG A 62 12.00 -16.60 -7.05
CA ARG A 62 12.63 -17.31 -8.19
C ARG A 62 13.53 -18.43 -7.71
N MET A 63 14.43 -18.16 -6.78
CA MET A 63 15.33 -19.17 -6.22
C MET A 63 14.54 -20.34 -5.60
N ARG A 64 13.40 -20.08 -4.98
CA ARG A 64 12.55 -21.13 -4.39
C ARG A 64 11.91 -22.02 -5.44
N ILE A 65 11.35 -21.44 -6.49
CA ILE A 65 10.75 -22.28 -7.56
C ILE A 65 11.81 -23.05 -8.37
N ASP A 66 13.02 -22.51 -8.52
CA ASP A 66 14.11 -23.20 -9.22
C ASP A 66 14.62 -24.42 -8.44
N ASN A 67 14.61 -24.34 -7.11
CA ASN A 67 15.07 -25.42 -6.22
C ASN A 67 13.92 -26.28 -5.67
N PHE A 68 12.70 -26.12 -6.22
CA PHE A 68 11.56 -26.85 -5.72
C PHE A 68 11.55 -28.30 -6.23
N SER A 69 11.41 -29.25 -5.30
CA SER A 69 11.16 -30.66 -5.61
C SER A 69 9.67 -30.95 -5.38
N ALA A 70 9.01 -31.49 -6.41
CA ALA A 70 7.57 -31.81 -6.33
C ALA A 70 7.32 -32.83 -5.22
N LEU A 71 6.35 -32.52 -4.35
CA LEU A 71 5.91 -33.41 -3.28
C LEU A 71 4.68 -34.23 -3.70
N THR A 72 3.96 -33.77 -4.71
CA THR A 72 2.73 -34.38 -5.20
C THR A 72 2.70 -34.41 -6.74
N ALA A 73 1.74 -35.18 -7.28
CA ALA A 73 1.47 -35.21 -8.74
C ALA A 73 0.57 -34.04 -9.19
N LYS A 74 0.12 -33.17 -8.28
CA LYS A 74 -0.74 -32.03 -8.62
C LYS A 74 0.01 -31.01 -9.49
N PRO A 75 -0.70 -30.27 -10.37
CA PRO A 75 -0.14 -29.12 -11.03
C PRO A 75 0.34 -28.09 -10.01
N LYS A 76 1.37 -27.33 -10.35
CA LYS A 76 2.02 -26.36 -9.46
C LYS A 76 1.39 -25.00 -9.60
N ALA A 77 1.25 -24.28 -8.48
CA ALA A 77 0.75 -22.92 -8.46
C ALA A 77 1.52 -22.01 -7.50
N ILE A 78 1.42 -20.71 -7.77
CA ILE A 78 1.74 -19.63 -6.85
C ILE A 78 0.42 -18.91 -6.57
N ILE A 79 0.19 -18.58 -5.31
CA ILE A 79 -0.87 -17.66 -4.90
C ILE A 79 -0.22 -16.32 -4.58
N THR A 80 -0.72 -15.27 -5.20
CA THR A 80 -0.26 -13.89 -4.95
C THR A 80 -1.41 -12.97 -4.61
N ASP A 81 -1.17 -12.03 -3.69
CA ASP A 81 -1.99 -10.83 -3.59
C ASP A 81 -1.75 -9.93 -4.81
N ILE A 82 -2.54 -8.85 -4.94
CA ILE A 82 -2.43 -7.88 -6.03
C ILE A 82 -1.87 -6.55 -5.54
N ASP A 83 -2.54 -5.93 -4.56
CA ASP A 83 -2.28 -4.55 -4.16
C ASP A 83 -0.98 -4.47 -3.33
N GLU A 84 -0.03 -3.61 -3.73
CA GLU A 84 1.32 -3.48 -3.15
C GLU A 84 2.16 -4.78 -3.19
N THR A 85 1.67 -5.74 -3.96
CA THR A 85 2.40 -6.99 -4.27
C THR A 85 2.70 -7.09 -5.76
N ILE A 86 1.69 -6.95 -6.62
CA ILE A 86 1.82 -6.98 -8.09
C ILE A 86 1.60 -5.59 -8.68
N LEU A 87 0.65 -4.83 -8.13
CA LEU A 87 0.29 -3.48 -8.58
C LEU A 87 0.60 -2.46 -7.49
N ASP A 88 1.12 -1.30 -7.89
CA ASP A 88 1.44 -0.16 -7.04
C ASP A 88 0.28 0.82 -6.97
N ASN A 89 -0.34 0.96 -5.80
CA ASN A 89 -1.43 1.91 -5.55
C ASN A 89 -0.95 3.14 -4.77
N SER A 90 0.33 3.38 -4.66
CA SER A 90 0.85 4.60 -4.02
C SER A 90 0.32 5.90 -4.63
N PRO A 91 -0.05 5.98 -5.95
CA PRO A 91 -0.72 7.15 -6.51
C PRO A 91 -2.06 7.46 -5.85
N TYR A 92 -2.85 6.44 -5.47
CA TYR A 92 -4.08 6.62 -4.70
C TYR A 92 -3.79 7.21 -3.31
N ALA A 93 -2.80 6.66 -2.61
CA ALA A 93 -2.43 7.16 -1.28
C ALA A 93 -1.99 8.63 -1.31
N VAL A 94 -1.21 9.03 -2.34
CA VAL A 94 -0.81 10.42 -2.57
C VAL A 94 -2.03 11.32 -2.83
N HIS A 95 -2.94 10.89 -3.70
CA HIS A 95 -4.17 11.64 -4.02
C HIS A 95 -5.03 11.89 -2.77
N GLN A 96 -5.24 10.85 -1.97
CA GLN A 96 -6.02 10.96 -0.73
C GLN A 96 -5.34 11.90 0.28
N ALA A 97 -4.04 11.75 0.49
CA ALA A 97 -3.29 12.56 1.42
C ALA A 97 -3.30 14.06 1.06
N TYR A 98 -3.09 14.41 -0.22
CA TYR A 98 -3.21 15.79 -0.69
C TYR A 98 -4.63 16.34 -0.62
N SER A 99 -5.63 15.47 -0.74
CA SER A 99 -7.04 15.84 -0.56
C SER A 99 -7.46 15.96 0.90
N GLY A 100 -6.55 15.71 1.86
CA GLY A 100 -6.84 15.71 3.29
C GLY A 100 -7.75 14.56 3.72
N LYS A 101 -7.80 13.47 2.96
CA LYS A 101 -8.70 12.34 3.16
C LYS A 101 -7.91 11.06 3.42
N GLU A 102 -8.50 10.16 4.17
CA GLU A 102 -8.06 8.78 4.28
C GLU A 102 -8.74 7.90 3.22
N TYR A 103 -8.44 6.60 3.28
CA TYR A 103 -9.12 5.62 2.46
C TYR A 103 -10.64 5.66 2.70
N ASP A 104 -11.39 5.67 1.60
CA ASP A 104 -12.82 5.36 1.57
C ASP A 104 -13.14 4.52 0.33
N SER A 105 -14.17 3.68 0.44
CA SER A 105 -14.52 2.76 -0.64
C SER A 105 -14.91 3.45 -1.95
N PRO A 106 -15.69 4.56 -1.96
CA PRO A 106 -16.00 5.24 -3.22
C PRO A 106 -14.78 5.72 -3.99
N SER A 107 -13.86 6.44 -3.33
CA SER A 107 -12.64 6.95 -3.99
C SER A 107 -11.69 5.82 -4.40
N TRP A 108 -11.67 4.71 -3.64
CA TRP A 108 -10.93 3.51 -4.03
C TRP A 108 -11.48 2.90 -5.32
N TYR A 109 -12.80 2.78 -5.46
CA TYR A 109 -13.40 2.28 -6.70
C TYR A 109 -13.13 3.19 -7.89
N GLU A 110 -13.17 4.51 -7.71
CA GLU A 110 -12.78 5.45 -8.76
C GLU A 110 -11.32 5.26 -9.22
N TRP A 111 -10.44 4.91 -8.30
CA TRP A 111 -9.05 4.60 -8.62
C TRP A 111 -8.92 3.29 -9.39
N THR A 112 -9.49 2.21 -8.87
CA THR A 112 -9.36 0.88 -9.48
C THR A 112 -10.03 0.80 -10.84
N GLU A 113 -11.14 1.53 -11.05
CA GLU A 113 -11.81 1.63 -12.34
C GLU A 113 -10.94 2.22 -13.47
N LYS A 114 -9.99 3.08 -13.12
CA LYS A 114 -9.02 3.60 -14.10
C LYS A 114 -8.13 2.51 -14.68
N ALA A 115 -7.97 1.39 -13.99
CA ALA A 115 -7.06 0.30 -14.36
C ALA A 115 -5.65 0.82 -14.70
N ALA A 116 -5.14 1.77 -13.90
CA ALA A 116 -3.96 2.57 -14.21
C ALA A 116 -2.77 2.33 -13.28
N ALA A 117 -2.91 1.46 -12.27
CA ALA A 117 -1.81 1.11 -11.38
C ALA A 117 -0.67 0.47 -12.16
N ASP A 118 0.57 0.92 -11.91
CA ASP A 118 1.78 0.31 -12.48
C ASP A 118 2.12 -1.01 -11.77
N THR A 119 3.01 -1.80 -12.36
CA THR A 119 3.48 -3.02 -11.69
C THR A 119 4.56 -2.72 -10.67
N MET A 120 4.55 -3.47 -9.57
CA MET A 120 5.64 -3.48 -8.61
C MET A 120 6.97 -3.86 -9.28
N PRO A 121 8.10 -3.28 -8.83
CA PRO A 121 9.41 -3.59 -9.42
C PRO A 121 9.73 -5.08 -9.39
N GLY A 122 9.88 -5.70 -10.56
CA GLY A 122 10.20 -7.13 -10.69
C GLY A 122 8.99 -8.06 -10.85
N ALA A 123 7.77 -7.63 -10.52
CA ALA A 123 6.56 -8.46 -10.54
C ALA A 123 6.32 -9.13 -11.90
N ALA A 124 6.19 -8.34 -12.94
CA ALA A 124 5.88 -8.86 -14.27
C ALA A 124 6.94 -9.83 -14.83
N ALA A 125 8.22 -9.56 -14.54
CA ALA A 125 9.32 -10.45 -14.96
C ALA A 125 9.26 -11.78 -14.21
N PHE A 126 9.01 -11.74 -12.89
CA PHE A 126 8.91 -12.95 -12.07
C PHE A 126 7.72 -13.81 -12.50
N LEU A 127 6.52 -13.21 -12.67
CA LEU A 127 5.32 -13.96 -13.03
C LEU A 127 5.49 -14.67 -14.39
N ARG A 128 6.03 -13.97 -15.39
CA ARG A 128 6.35 -14.60 -16.70
C ARG A 128 7.36 -15.72 -16.56
N TYR A 129 8.37 -15.56 -15.69
CA TYR A 129 9.32 -16.61 -15.41
C TYR A 129 8.66 -17.84 -14.77
N ALA A 130 7.79 -17.65 -13.79
CA ALA A 130 7.07 -18.75 -13.11
C ALA A 130 6.24 -19.57 -14.11
N VAL A 131 5.50 -18.90 -14.98
CA VAL A 131 4.70 -19.60 -16.01
C VAL A 131 5.58 -20.34 -17.02
N SER A 132 6.76 -19.83 -17.36
CA SER A 132 7.73 -20.56 -18.22
C SER A 132 8.25 -21.87 -17.57
N LYS A 133 8.01 -22.05 -16.26
CA LYS A 133 8.29 -23.27 -15.49
C LYS A 133 7.04 -24.15 -15.28
N ASN A 134 5.97 -23.91 -16.04
CA ASN A 134 4.67 -24.57 -15.90
C ASN A 134 4.05 -24.42 -14.49
N ILE A 135 4.15 -23.22 -13.91
CA ILE A 135 3.56 -22.87 -12.62
C ILE A 135 2.44 -21.87 -12.89
N GLU A 136 1.21 -22.19 -12.49
CA GLU A 136 0.06 -21.31 -12.65
C GLU A 136 0.04 -20.22 -11.55
N ILE A 137 -0.51 -19.06 -11.88
CA ILE A 137 -0.59 -17.91 -10.97
C ILE A 137 -2.05 -17.66 -10.60
N PHE A 138 -2.35 -17.73 -9.31
CA PHE A 138 -3.66 -17.35 -8.77
C PHE A 138 -3.54 -16.01 -8.04
N TYR A 139 -4.37 -15.07 -8.46
CA TYR A 139 -4.48 -13.74 -7.86
C TYR A 139 -5.60 -13.74 -6.83
N ILE A 140 -5.28 -13.69 -5.53
CA ILE A 140 -6.27 -13.64 -4.44
C ILE A 140 -6.22 -12.28 -3.77
N THR A 141 -7.20 -11.44 -4.06
CA THR A 141 -7.24 -10.04 -3.63
C THR A 141 -8.43 -9.72 -2.75
N ASN A 142 -8.31 -8.72 -1.89
CA ASN A 142 -9.43 -8.13 -1.16
C ASN A 142 -10.14 -6.99 -1.91
N ARG A 143 -9.80 -6.75 -3.17
CA ARG A 143 -10.67 -6.00 -4.07
C ARG A 143 -12.04 -6.67 -4.15
N ASP A 144 -13.08 -5.88 -4.17
CA ASP A 144 -14.46 -6.34 -4.20
C ASP A 144 -14.80 -7.01 -5.54
N GLU A 145 -15.81 -7.87 -5.57
CA GLU A 145 -16.26 -8.54 -6.80
C GLU A 145 -16.61 -7.53 -7.92
N LYS A 146 -17.18 -6.37 -7.57
CA LYS A 146 -17.49 -5.33 -8.55
C LYS A 146 -16.27 -4.70 -9.23
N GLU A 147 -15.07 -4.86 -8.65
CA GLU A 147 -13.81 -4.37 -9.20
C GLU A 147 -13.14 -5.41 -10.14
N ARG A 148 -13.72 -6.61 -10.28
CA ARG A 148 -13.15 -7.73 -11.07
C ARG A 148 -12.72 -7.31 -12.47
N VAL A 149 -13.65 -6.68 -13.22
CA VAL A 149 -13.40 -6.29 -14.62
C VAL A 149 -12.25 -5.29 -14.73
N ALA A 150 -12.25 -4.27 -13.88
CA ALA A 150 -11.19 -3.26 -13.85
C ALA A 150 -9.85 -3.87 -13.41
N THR A 151 -9.88 -4.79 -12.46
CA THR A 151 -8.69 -5.51 -11.98
C THR A 151 -8.09 -6.34 -13.10
N LEU A 152 -8.89 -7.16 -13.81
CA LEU A 152 -8.42 -7.93 -14.96
C LEU A 152 -7.83 -7.02 -16.03
N LYS A 153 -8.52 -5.93 -16.37
CA LYS A 153 -8.03 -4.93 -17.32
C LYS A 153 -6.65 -4.39 -16.93
N ASN A 154 -6.42 -4.11 -15.64
CA ASN A 154 -5.13 -3.61 -15.18
C ASN A 154 -4.03 -4.68 -15.27
N LEU A 155 -4.32 -5.93 -14.89
CA LEU A 155 -3.36 -7.04 -15.01
C LEU A 155 -3.02 -7.31 -16.49
N GLN A 156 -4.03 -7.32 -17.35
CA GLN A 156 -3.90 -7.55 -18.80
C GLN A 156 -3.12 -6.43 -19.50
N ARG A 157 -3.21 -5.19 -19.03
CA ARG A 157 -2.42 -4.05 -19.55
C ARG A 157 -0.92 -4.34 -19.58
N PHE A 158 -0.42 -5.13 -18.64
CA PHE A 158 0.99 -5.52 -18.54
C PHE A 158 1.27 -6.93 -19.07
N ASN A 159 0.29 -7.56 -19.74
CA ASN A 159 0.39 -8.94 -20.20
C ASN A 159 0.83 -9.89 -19.08
N LEU A 160 0.23 -9.73 -17.88
CA LEU A 160 0.51 -10.63 -16.78
C LEU A 160 -0.12 -12.00 -17.04
N PRO A 161 0.59 -13.10 -16.77
CA PRO A 161 0.08 -14.44 -17.05
C PRO A 161 -1.11 -14.77 -16.14
N ASN A 162 -2.00 -15.63 -16.63
CA ASN A 162 -3.22 -16.05 -15.91
C ASN A 162 -4.11 -14.86 -15.46
N ALA A 163 -4.06 -13.73 -16.17
CA ALA A 163 -4.94 -12.58 -15.91
C ALA A 163 -6.32 -12.83 -16.56
N ASP A 164 -7.06 -13.78 -16.02
CA ASP A 164 -8.37 -14.23 -16.49
C ASP A 164 -9.33 -14.56 -15.33
N GLU A 165 -10.58 -14.87 -15.67
CA GLU A 165 -11.66 -15.12 -14.71
C GLU A 165 -11.41 -16.33 -13.80
N ALA A 166 -10.70 -17.35 -14.29
CA ALA A 166 -10.46 -18.59 -13.54
C ALA A 166 -9.40 -18.41 -12.45
N HIS A 167 -8.47 -17.48 -12.66
CA HIS A 167 -7.32 -17.28 -11.79
C HIS A 167 -7.45 -16.06 -10.87
N LEU A 168 -8.46 -15.19 -11.07
CA LEU A 168 -8.71 -14.05 -10.20
C LEU A 168 -9.79 -14.35 -9.18
N LEU A 169 -9.42 -14.42 -7.89
CA LEU A 169 -10.32 -14.63 -6.76
C LEU A 169 -10.45 -13.34 -5.94
N THR A 170 -11.51 -12.59 -6.20
CA THR A 170 -11.86 -11.36 -5.50
C THR A 170 -12.55 -11.63 -4.17
N ARG A 171 -12.67 -10.59 -3.33
CA ARG A 171 -13.45 -10.65 -2.10
C ARG A 171 -14.95 -10.66 -2.42
N GLN A 172 -15.66 -11.61 -1.84
CA GLN A 172 -17.14 -11.67 -1.90
C GLN A 172 -17.74 -11.32 -0.54
N THR A 173 -17.52 -12.14 0.49
CA THR A 173 -18.19 -12.00 1.78
C THR A 173 -17.25 -11.64 2.93
N THR A 174 -16.01 -12.10 2.89
CA THR A 174 -15.03 -11.91 3.97
C THR A 174 -13.69 -11.43 3.45
N SER A 175 -12.99 -10.62 4.25
CA SER A 175 -11.62 -10.21 3.96
C SER A 175 -10.59 -11.32 4.18
N SER A 176 -10.92 -12.36 4.96
CA SER A 176 -10.05 -13.54 5.07
C SER A 176 -9.84 -14.18 3.70
N LYS A 177 -8.59 -14.44 3.35
CA LYS A 177 -8.23 -15.10 2.10
C LYS A 177 -8.19 -16.64 2.24
N GLU A 178 -8.38 -17.18 3.46
CA GLU A 178 -8.18 -18.59 3.76
C GLU A 178 -9.00 -19.52 2.88
N VAL A 179 -10.32 -19.30 2.79
CA VAL A 179 -11.19 -20.14 1.97
C VAL A 179 -10.77 -20.16 0.51
N ARG A 180 -10.38 -19.00 -0.04
CA ARG A 180 -9.90 -18.86 -1.42
C ARG A 180 -8.56 -19.57 -1.63
N ARG A 181 -7.62 -19.50 -0.66
CA ARG A 181 -6.37 -20.28 -0.69
C ARG A 181 -6.64 -21.77 -0.67
N GLN A 182 -7.49 -22.25 0.22
CA GLN A 182 -7.85 -23.66 0.33
C GLN A 182 -8.52 -24.17 -0.95
N GLN A 183 -9.33 -23.36 -1.61
CA GLN A 183 -9.92 -23.72 -2.91
C GLN A 183 -8.83 -24.00 -3.96
N VAL A 184 -7.79 -23.18 -4.04
CA VAL A 184 -6.65 -23.43 -4.95
C VAL A 184 -5.86 -24.67 -4.49
N MET A 185 -5.52 -24.76 -3.21
CA MET A 185 -4.71 -25.86 -2.65
C MET A 185 -5.36 -27.24 -2.80
N LYS A 186 -6.70 -27.30 -2.94
CA LYS A 186 -7.40 -28.54 -3.21
C LYS A 186 -6.93 -29.20 -4.51
N ASN A 187 -6.69 -28.40 -5.54
CA ASN A 187 -6.37 -28.89 -6.88
C ASN A 187 -4.89 -28.70 -7.27
N TYR A 188 -4.16 -27.82 -6.60
CA TYR A 188 -2.78 -27.44 -6.92
C TYR A 188 -1.83 -27.68 -5.76
N GLU A 189 -0.58 -27.95 -6.08
CA GLU A 189 0.54 -27.88 -5.14
C GLU A 189 1.04 -26.44 -5.11
N VAL A 190 0.69 -25.69 -4.05
CA VAL A 190 1.04 -24.28 -3.91
C VAL A 190 2.47 -24.15 -3.38
N LEU A 191 3.36 -23.63 -4.22
CA LEU A 191 4.78 -23.48 -3.93
C LEU A 191 5.05 -22.26 -3.07
N LEU A 192 4.44 -21.12 -3.42
CA LEU A 192 4.64 -19.83 -2.78
C LEU A 192 3.32 -19.14 -2.49
N LEU A 193 3.30 -18.41 -1.40
CA LEU A 193 2.32 -17.40 -1.07
C LEU A 193 3.05 -16.05 -1.08
N MET A 194 2.52 -15.08 -1.82
CA MET A 194 3.14 -13.78 -2.02
C MET A 194 2.18 -12.67 -1.61
N GLY A 195 2.64 -11.71 -0.83
CA GLY A 195 1.79 -10.63 -0.33
C GLY A 195 2.58 -9.58 0.45
N ASP A 196 1.96 -8.45 0.71
CA ASP A 196 2.47 -7.37 1.56
C ASP A 196 1.91 -7.44 2.99
N ASN A 197 0.81 -8.17 3.18
CA ASN A 197 0.14 -8.34 4.47
C ASN A 197 0.23 -9.80 4.94
N LEU A 198 0.52 -10.01 6.23
CA LEU A 198 0.65 -11.35 6.79
C LEU A 198 -0.62 -12.21 6.65
N ALA A 199 -1.81 -11.59 6.58
CA ALA A 199 -3.07 -12.28 6.29
C ALA A 199 -3.13 -12.92 4.88
N ASP A 200 -2.23 -12.54 3.97
CA ASP A 200 -2.07 -13.17 2.66
C ASP A 200 -1.53 -14.60 2.76
N PHE A 201 -0.83 -14.91 3.84
CA PHE A 201 -0.17 -16.19 4.04
C PHE A 201 -0.99 -17.18 4.86
N SER A 202 -1.63 -16.71 5.94
CA SER A 202 -2.34 -17.60 6.87
C SER A 202 -3.44 -16.86 7.63
N SER A 203 -4.52 -17.58 7.93
CA SER A 203 -5.59 -17.12 8.85
C SER A 203 -5.09 -16.89 10.28
N LEU A 204 -3.90 -17.37 10.64
CA LEU A 204 -3.26 -17.07 11.93
C LEU A 204 -3.08 -15.56 12.16
N PHE A 205 -3.05 -14.78 11.09
CA PHE A 205 -2.86 -13.33 11.13
C PHE A 205 -4.15 -12.53 10.99
N ASP A 206 -5.29 -13.19 10.72
CA ASP A 206 -6.56 -12.53 10.46
C ASP A 206 -7.09 -11.82 11.72
N LYS A 207 -7.22 -10.49 11.64
CA LYS A 207 -7.75 -9.63 12.71
C LYS A 207 -7.12 -9.85 14.10
N LYS A 208 -5.83 -10.15 14.12
CA LYS A 208 -5.05 -10.35 15.34
C LYS A 208 -4.57 -9.02 15.92
N THR A 209 -4.41 -8.98 17.24
CA THR A 209 -3.76 -7.86 17.93
C THR A 209 -2.30 -7.71 17.47
N GLU A 210 -1.70 -6.55 17.71
CA GLU A 210 -0.29 -6.31 17.38
C GLU A 210 0.63 -7.36 18.01
N GLU A 211 0.39 -7.70 19.28
CA GLU A 211 1.17 -8.70 20.01
C GLU A 211 0.99 -10.11 19.44
N GLU A 212 -0.27 -10.55 19.20
CA GLU A 212 -0.52 -11.85 18.58
C GLU A 212 0.11 -11.95 17.18
N ARG A 213 0.11 -10.86 16.39
CA ARG A 213 0.75 -10.83 15.08
C ARG A 213 2.26 -11.02 15.21
N LYS A 214 2.93 -10.40 16.19
CA LYS A 214 4.36 -10.59 16.47
C LYS A 214 4.65 -12.04 16.86
N ILE A 215 3.89 -12.58 17.81
CA ILE A 215 4.03 -13.98 18.25
C ILE A 215 3.86 -14.94 17.07
N ASN A 216 2.82 -14.77 16.27
CA ASN A 216 2.56 -15.63 15.11
C ASN A 216 3.64 -15.48 14.03
N THR A 217 4.25 -14.31 13.90
CA THR A 217 5.39 -14.08 13.00
C THR A 217 6.60 -14.89 13.47
N ASP A 218 6.92 -14.85 14.76
CA ASP A 218 8.03 -15.60 15.34
C ASP A 218 7.81 -17.12 15.20
N LEU A 219 6.59 -17.60 15.46
CA LEU A 219 6.22 -19.00 15.27
C LEU A 219 6.30 -19.44 13.78
N SER A 220 6.10 -18.53 12.86
CA SER A 220 6.17 -18.78 11.41
C SER A 220 7.52 -18.40 10.80
N ALA A 221 8.53 -18.06 11.59
CA ALA A 221 9.80 -17.51 11.12
C ALA A 221 10.48 -18.35 10.03
N GLY A 222 10.38 -19.68 10.12
CA GLY A 222 10.95 -20.62 9.15
C GLY A 222 10.27 -20.62 7.77
N GLU A 223 9.09 -20.01 7.63
CA GLU A 223 8.35 -19.93 6.36
C GLU A 223 8.67 -18.67 5.56
N PHE A 224 9.11 -17.59 6.22
CA PHE A 224 9.48 -16.35 5.54
C PHE A 224 10.74 -16.52 4.68
N GLY A 225 10.64 -16.10 3.42
CA GLY A 225 11.67 -16.35 2.42
C GLY A 225 11.75 -17.80 1.95
N LYS A 226 10.86 -18.70 2.41
CA LYS A 226 10.74 -20.09 1.97
C LYS A 226 9.43 -20.30 1.22
N LYS A 227 8.30 -20.26 1.90
CA LYS A 227 6.95 -20.36 1.34
C LYS A 227 6.24 -19.01 1.32
N PHE A 228 6.52 -18.15 2.29
CA PHE A 228 5.95 -16.81 2.44
C PHE A 228 6.94 -15.78 1.92
N ILE A 229 6.56 -15.06 0.87
CA ILE A 229 7.35 -13.98 0.27
C ILE A 229 6.65 -12.66 0.59
N VAL A 230 7.22 -11.91 1.53
CA VAL A 230 6.67 -10.63 2.00
C VAL A 230 7.24 -9.49 1.17
N PHE A 231 6.36 -8.58 0.73
CA PHE A 231 6.73 -7.34 0.07
C PHE A 231 6.54 -6.15 1.01
N PRO A 232 7.34 -5.08 0.87
CA PRO A 232 7.24 -3.94 1.77
C PRO A 232 6.00 -3.10 1.45
N ASN A 233 5.15 -2.85 2.43
CA ASN A 233 4.08 -1.86 2.38
C ASN A 233 4.03 -1.08 3.70
N VAL A 234 4.32 0.23 3.62
CA VAL A 234 4.26 1.16 4.75
C VAL A 234 3.13 2.18 4.63
N ASN A 235 2.25 2.04 3.61
CA ASN A 235 1.11 2.92 3.41
C ASN A 235 -0.13 2.50 4.22
N TYR A 236 -0.38 1.19 4.29
CA TYR A 236 -1.53 0.62 5.00
C TYR A 236 -1.34 -0.88 5.22
N GLY A 237 -2.19 -1.47 6.02
CA GLY A 237 -2.21 -2.93 6.26
C GLY A 237 -2.75 -3.27 7.63
N ASP A 238 -2.80 -4.57 7.92
CA ASP A 238 -3.21 -5.02 9.25
C ASP A 238 -2.22 -4.63 10.35
N TRP A 239 -0.98 -4.29 10.00
CA TRP A 239 -0.02 -3.74 10.94
C TRP A 239 -0.49 -2.40 11.52
N GLU A 240 -1.11 -1.54 10.70
CA GLU A 240 -1.74 -0.29 11.11
C GLU A 240 -3.09 -0.56 11.79
N SER A 241 -3.93 -1.39 11.17
CA SER A 241 -5.29 -1.68 11.66
C SER A 241 -5.27 -2.35 13.03
N SER A 242 -4.32 -3.23 13.30
CA SER A 242 -4.17 -3.91 14.61
C SER A 242 -3.84 -2.92 15.73
N LEU A 243 -3.02 -1.90 15.45
CA LEU A 243 -2.71 -0.81 16.39
C LEU A 243 -3.98 -0.10 16.85
N TYR A 244 -4.92 0.12 15.93
CA TYR A 244 -6.22 0.74 16.20
C TYR A 244 -7.30 -0.28 16.59
N LYS A 245 -6.93 -1.52 16.89
CA LYS A 245 -7.84 -2.63 17.24
C LYS A 245 -8.97 -2.79 16.21
N TYR A 246 -8.64 -2.56 14.92
CA TYR A 246 -9.58 -2.60 13.79
C TYR A 246 -10.79 -1.67 13.94
N ASN A 247 -10.66 -0.60 14.74
CA ASN A 247 -11.67 0.44 14.88
C ASN A 247 -11.50 1.51 13.79
N TYR A 248 -12.19 1.31 12.67
CA TYR A 248 -12.13 2.22 11.53
C TYR A 248 -12.93 3.54 11.73
N LYS A 249 -13.54 3.74 12.91
CA LYS A 249 -14.31 4.95 13.23
C LYS A 249 -13.50 5.98 14.03
N LEU A 250 -12.23 5.70 14.32
CA LEU A 250 -11.39 6.65 15.05
C LEU A 250 -11.18 7.93 14.25
N THR A 251 -11.34 9.06 14.93
CA THR A 251 -10.96 10.37 14.39
C THR A 251 -9.44 10.48 14.27
N GLN A 252 -8.96 11.42 13.47
CA GLN A 252 -7.52 11.68 13.33
C GLN A 252 -6.84 11.96 14.66
N ALA A 253 -7.46 12.80 15.51
CA ALA A 253 -6.94 13.11 16.83
C ALA A 253 -6.82 11.87 17.74
N GLN A 254 -7.78 10.94 17.64
CA GLN A 254 -7.71 9.67 18.37
C GLN A 254 -6.60 8.77 17.84
N LYS A 255 -6.41 8.68 16.53
CA LYS A 255 -5.28 7.95 15.91
C LYS A 255 -3.94 8.52 16.33
N ASP A 256 -3.79 9.85 16.29
CA ASP A 256 -2.58 10.54 16.75
C ASP A 256 -2.30 10.29 18.24
N SER A 257 -3.35 10.24 19.07
CA SER A 257 -3.22 9.91 20.50
C SER A 257 -2.70 8.48 20.71
N VAL A 258 -3.23 7.52 19.95
CA VAL A 258 -2.75 6.13 19.99
C VAL A 258 -1.28 6.05 19.56
N LEU A 259 -0.91 6.67 18.44
CA LEU A 259 0.48 6.70 17.97
C LEU A 259 1.42 7.25 19.04
N LYS A 260 1.08 8.38 19.67
CA LYS A 260 1.87 8.97 20.77
C LYS A 260 2.01 8.05 21.97
N SER A 261 1.02 7.20 22.25
CA SER A 261 1.07 6.29 23.40
C SER A 261 1.95 5.06 23.20
N VAL A 262 2.22 4.66 21.95
CA VAL A 262 2.96 3.42 21.64
C VAL A 262 4.37 3.67 21.10
N LEU A 263 4.61 4.81 20.47
CA LEU A 263 5.93 5.16 19.96
C LEU A 263 6.85 5.60 21.12
N LYS A 264 8.05 5.09 21.11
CA LYS A 264 9.06 5.39 22.12
C LYS A 264 10.00 6.47 21.59
N GLY A 265 10.07 7.59 22.31
CA GLY A 265 11.14 8.57 22.16
C GLY A 265 12.28 8.30 23.13
N TYR A 266 13.27 9.16 23.14
CA TYR A 266 14.37 9.19 24.11
C TYR A 266 14.20 10.38 25.06
#